data_f31eba464a0b854baeb3d100cd64f1e7
#
_entry.id   f31eba464a0b854baeb3d100cd64f1e7
#
_cell.length_a   1.000
_cell.length_b   1.000
_cell.length_c   1.000
_cell.angle_alpha   90.00
_cell.angle_beta   90.00
_cell.angle_gamma   90.00
#
_symmetry.space_group_name_H-M   'P 1'
#
loop_
_entity.id
_entity.type
_entity.pdbx_description
1 polymer ?
#
loop_
_entity_poly.entity_id
_entity_poly.type
_entity_poly.pdbx_seq_one_letter_code
_entity_poly.pdbx_strand_id
1 'polypeptide(L)'
;MTRTKRWAIGLAMMFLAGVTGAALGADKVNVNTAAEQDLMKLPEMTEARAKGIINYRKSTGEFIQIDELELIPQVKPIYPKIKDLVTVE
;
A
#
# COMPACT_ATOMS: atom_id res chain seq x y z
N MET A 1 -0.05 -7.54 27.73
CA MET A 1 0.16 -6.51 28.25
C MET A 1 0.89 -5.50 27.60
N THR A 2 2.09 -5.64 27.46
CA THR A 2 2.86 -4.71 26.81
C THR A 2 2.37 -4.45 25.47
N ARG A 3 1.99 -5.39 24.74
CA ARG A 3 1.56 -5.16 23.46
C ARG A 3 0.39 -4.31 23.41
N THR A 4 -0.45 -4.38 24.29
CA THR A 4 -1.61 -3.61 24.26
C THR A 4 -1.32 -2.19 24.39
N LYS A 5 -0.44 -1.82 25.19
CA LYS A 5 -0.08 -0.49 25.28
C LYS A 5 0.48 0.04 24.09
N ARG A 6 1.40 -0.61 23.54
CA ARG A 6 2.02 -0.15 22.40
C ARG A 6 1.05 0.10 21.37
N TRP A 7 0.07 -0.73 21.27
CA TRP A 7 -0.89 -0.62 20.29
C TRP A 7 -1.68 0.63 20.41
N ALA A 8 -2.06 0.95 21.56
CA ALA A 8 -2.84 2.10 21.71
C ALA A 8 -2.07 3.32 21.39
N ILE A 9 -0.89 3.34 21.75
CA ILE A 9 -0.10 4.46 21.44
C ILE A 9 0.06 4.65 20.01
N GLY A 10 0.27 3.61 19.33
CA GLY A 10 0.49 3.70 17.95
C GLY A 10 -0.68 4.36 17.29
N LEU A 11 -1.80 4.10 17.80
CA LEU A 11 -2.92 4.63 17.20
C LEU A 11 -2.93 6.09 17.30
N ALA A 12 -2.69 6.58 18.38
CA ALA A 12 -2.68 7.97 18.55
C ALA A 12 -1.76 8.68 17.68
N MET A 13 -0.61 8.25 17.60
CA MET A 13 0.26 8.96 16.85
C MET A 13 0.04 8.89 15.45
N MET A 14 -0.42 7.86 15.01
CA MET A 14 -0.55 7.76 13.66
C MET A 14 -1.47 8.82 13.18
N PHE A 15 -2.38 9.18 13.94
CA PHE A 15 -3.28 10.11 13.50
C PHE A 15 -2.60 11.43 13.27
N LEU A 16 -1.91 11.85 14.17
CA LEU A 16 -1.23 13.04 14.03
C LEU A 16 -0.26 13.05 12.95
N ALA A 17 0.46 12.11 12.91
CA ALA A 17 1.45 12.06 11.91
C ALA A 17 0.83 12.09 10.57
N GLY A 18 -0.21 11.42 10.46
CA GLY A 18 -0.77 11.34 9.16
C GLY A 18 -1.02 12.67 8.59
N VAL A 19 -1.27 13.53 9.37
CA VAL A 19 -1.54 14.78 8.86
C VAL A 19 -0.40 15.42 8.27
N THR A 20 0.55 15.52 8.93
CA THR A 20 1.62 16.19 8.43
C THR A 20 2.36 15.54 7.45
N GLY A 21 3.15 14.86 7.84
CA GLY A 21 4.07 14.34 6.98
C GLY A 21 3.51 13.83 5.78
N ALA A 22 2.46 13.38 6.00
CA ALA A 22 1.91 12.76 4.91
C ALA A 22 2.08 13.53 3.72
N ALA A 23 1.89 14.66 3.87
CA ALA A 23 1.90 15.45 2.74
C ALA A 23 3.08 15.25 1.94
N LEU A 24 4.06 14.82 2.48
CA LEU A 24 5.19 14.69 1.74
C LEU A 24 5.11 13.83 0.62
N GLY A 25 5.55 14.25 -0.42
CA GLY A 25 5.56 13.48 -1.56
C GLY A 25 6.28 12.20 -1.37
N ALA A 26 6.94 12.12 -0.33
CA ALA A 26 7.68 10.93 -0.14
C ALA A 26 6.79 9.81 0.22
N ASP A 27 5.61 10.10 0.52
CA ASP A 27 4.76 9.06 0.91
C ASP A 27 4.48 8.12 -0.18
N LYS A 28 4.81 6.89 0.02
CA LYS A 28 4.53 5.87 -0.95
C LYS A 28 3.34 5.06 -0.49
N VAL A 29 2.66 4.44 -1.42
CA VAL A 29 1.51 3.64 -1.10
C VAL A 29 1.99 2.26 -0.70
N ASN A 30 1.61 1.81 0.49
CA ASN A 30 2.02 0.50 0.96
C ASN A 30 1.02 -0.52 0.42
N VAL A 31 1.46 -1.33 -0.53
CA VAL A 31 0.56 -2.28 -1.17
C VAL A 31 0.06 -3.36 -0.24
N ASN A 32 0.69 -3.54 0.89
CA ASN A 32 0.24 -4.55 1.85
C ASN A 32 -0.91 -4.05 2.72
N THR A 33 -1.06 -2.76 2.87
CA THR A 33 -2.07 -2.23 3.76
C THR A 33 -3.03 -1.25 3.11
N ALA A 34 -2.74 -0.80 1.92
CA ALA A 34 -3.55 0.22 1.30
C ALA A 34 -4.96 -0.24 1.00
N ALA A 35 -5.90 0.66 1.15
CA ALA A 35 -7.26 0.38 0.80
C ALA A 35 -7.39 0.62 -0.70
N GLU A 36 -8.46 0.18 -1.28
CA GLU A 36 -8.66 0.36 -2.71
C GLU A 36 -8.56 1.82 -3.10
N GLN A 37 -9.10 2.73 -2.32
CA GLN A 37 -9.05 4.13 -2.63
C GLN A 37 -7.64 4.67 -2.66
N ASP A 38 -6.79 4.17 -1.80
CA ASP A 38 -5.41 4.64 -1.80
C ASP A 38 -4.67 4.12 -3.02
N LEU A 39 -4.97 2.90 -3.43
CA LEU A 39 -4.35 2.35 -4.60
C LEU A 39 -4.80 3.11 -5.85
N MET A 40 -6.03 3.60 -5.83
CA MET A 40 -6.55 4.33 -6.98
C MET A 40 -5.84 5.66 -7.21
N LYS A 41 -5.05 6.10 -6.25
CA LYS A 41 -4.32 7.33 -6.43
C LYS A 41 -3.07 7.14 -7.27
N LEU A 42 -2.70 5.91 -7.52
CA LEU A 42 -1.52 5.66 -8.33
C LEU A 42 -1.83 5.89 -9.80
N PRO A 43 -0.84 6.31 -10.58
CA PRO A 43 -1.07 6.59 -11.99
C PRO A 43 -1.55 5.37 -12.73
N GLU A 44 -2.51 5.59 -13.58
CA GLU A 44 -3.07 4.53 -14.41
C GLU A 44 -3.68 3.36 -13.64
N MET A 45 -3.95 3.57 -12.39
CA MET A 45 -4.59 2.53 -11.61
C MET A 45 -6.07 2.51 -11.96
N THR A 46 -6.66 1.32 -12.04
CA THR A 46 -8.08 1.18 -12.27
C THR A 46 -8.63 0.32 -11.15
N GLU A 47 -9.93 0.26 -11.05
CA GLU A 47 -10.56 -0.54 -10.03
C GLU A 47 -10.15 -2.01 -10.19
N ALA A 48 -10.11 -2.49 -11.41
CA ALA A 48 -9.71 -3.87 -11.65
C ALA A 48 -8.28 -4.12 -11.19
N ARG A 49 -7.41 -3.18 -11.45
CA ARG A 49 -6.02 -3.33 -11.05
C ARG A 49 -5.89 -3.27 -9.54
N ALA A 50 -6.60 -2.34 -8.91
CA ALA A 50 -6.54 -2.22 -7.46
C ALA A 50 -7.08 -3.49 -6.81
N LYS A 51 -8.15 -4.03 -7.35
CA LYS A 51 -8.68 -5.26 -6.80
C LYS A 51 -7.73 -6.42 -7.00
N GLY A 52 -6.98 -6.41 -8.10
CA GLY A 52 -5.99 -7.43 -8.35
C GLY A 52 -4.95 -7.44 -7.25
N ILE A 53 -4.52 -6.27 -6.82
CA ILE A 53 -3.53 -6.18 -5.77
C ILE A 53 -4.12 -6.68 -4.45
N ILE A 54 -5.32 -6.25 -4.14
CA ILE A 54 -5.95 -6.66 -2.89
C ILE A 54 -6.20 -8.17 -2.87
N ASN A 55 -6.63 -8.73 -3.98
CA ASN A 55 -6.87 -10.15 -4.03
C ASN A 55 -5.57 -10.94 -3.92
N TYR A 56 -4.52 -10.44 -4.52
CA TYR A 56 -3.24 -11.13 -4.45
C TYR A 56 -2.79 -11.21 -2.99
N ARG A 57 -2.84 -10.11 -2.26
CA ARG A 57 -2.36 -10.16 -0.90
C ARG A 57 -3.26 -10.98 0.00
N LYS A 58 -4.53 -11.09 -0.33
CA LYS A 58 -5.41 -11.90 0.46
C LYS A 58 -5.21 -13.38 0.20
N SER A 59 -4.91 -13.75 -1.00
CA SER A 59 -4.75 -15.16 -1.32
C SER A 59 -3.32 -15.67 -1.22
N THR A 60 -2.36 -14.81 -1.50
CA THR A 60 -0.97 -15.23 -1.51
C THR A 60 -0.23 -14.80 -0.26
N GLY A 61 -0.71 -13.78 0.40
CA GLY A 61 -0.02 -13.25 1.56
C GLY A 61 0.59 -11.92 1.23
N GLU A 62 1.22 -11.32 2.19
CA GLU A 62 1.79 -10.02 1.98
C GLU A 62 2.84 -10.01 0.90
N PHE A 63 2.98 -8.90 0.24
CA PHE A 63 4.03 -8.73 -0.73
C PHE A 63 5.36 -8.63 0.02
N ILE A 64 6.35 -9.34 -0.44
CA ILE A 64 7.67 -9.27 0.16
C ILE A 64 8.51 -8.29 -0.63
N GLN A 65 8.30 -8.21 -1.92
CA GLN A 65 9.03 -7.28 -2.74
C GLN A 65 8.08 -6.60 -3.67
N ILE A 66 8.36 -5.38 -4.05
CA ILE A 66 7.46 -4.66 -4.92
C ILE A 66 7.35 -5.29 -6.27
N ASP A 67 8.38 -5.93 -6.76
CA ASP A 67 8.29 -6.50 -8.10
C ASP A 67 7.33 -7.68 -8.17
N GLU A 68 6.79 -8.13 -7.04
CA GLU A 68 5.77 -9.16 -7.10
C GLU A 68 4.52 -8.59 -7.77
N LEU A 69 4.41 -7.28 -7.87
CA LEU A 69 3.27 -6.69 -8.55
C LEU A 69 3.25 -7.09 -10.02
N GLU A 70 4.40 -7.45 -10.57
CA GLU A 70 4.44 -7.89 -11.94
C GLU A 70 3.80 -9.25 -12.12
N LEU A 71 3.57 -9.96 -11.05
CA LEU A 71 2.94 -11.26 -11.14
C LEU A 71 1.43 -11.14 -11.27
N ILE A 72 0.91 -9.95 -11.10
CA ILE A 72 -0.51 -9.72 -11.21
C ILE A 72 -0.78 -9.23 -12.62
N PRO A 73 -1.44 -10.01 -13.45
CA PRO A 73 -1.60 -9.65 -14.86
C PRO A 73 -2.20 -8.28 -15.10
N GLN A 74 -3.14 -7.88 -14.27
CA GLN A 74 -3.76 -6.59 -14.48
C GLN A 74 -2.82 -5.44 -14.14
N VAL A 75 -1.83 -5.69 -13.31
CA VAL A 75 -0.94 -4.64 -12.84
C VAL A 75 0.36 -4.59 -13.64
N LYS A 76 0.76 -5.72 -14.18
CA LYS A 76 2.02 -5.78 -14.90
C LYS A 76 2.23 -4.65 -15.90
N PRO A 77 1.24 -4.30 -16.71
CA PRO A 77 1.45 -3.25 -17.70
C PRO A 77 1.78 -1.89 -17.10
N ILE A 78 1.34 -1.62 -15.89
CA ILE A 78 1.61 -0.32 -15.32
C ILE A 78 2.68 -0.35 -14.25
N TYR A 79 3.26 -1.52 -14.00
CA TYR A 79 4.28 -1.63 -12.97
C TYR A 79 5.40 -0.61 -13.14
N PRO A 80 5.95 -0.40 -14.32
CA PRO A 80 7.04 0.55 -14.45
C PRO A 80 6.65 1.97 -14.06
N LYS A 81 5.37 2.27 -14.13
CA LYS A 81 4.91 3.60 -13.80
C LYS A 81 4.63 3.79 -12.33
N ILE A 82 4.44 2.72 -11.59
CA ILE A 82 4.13 2.84 -10.19
C ILE A 82 5.22 2.33 -9.26
N LYS A 83 6.21 1.63 -9.78
CA LYS A 83 7.19 0.98 -8.92
C LYS A 83 7.90 1.91 -7.94
N ASP A 84 8.06 3.16 -8.32
CA ASP A 84 8.74 4.09 -7.44
C ASP A 84 7.77 4.76 -6.48
N LEU A 85 6.49 4.46 -6.60
CA LEU A 85 5.47 5.11 -5.79
C LEU A 85 4.85 4.17 -4.76
N VAL A 86 5.32 2.95 -4.69
CA VAL A 86 4.78 1.96 -3.77
C VAL A 86 5.85 1.37 -2.88
N THR A 87 5.42 0.79 -1.78
CA THR A 87 6.33 0.15 -0.86
C THR A 87 5.65 -1.07 -0.28
N VAL A 88 6.42 -1.93 0.37
CA VAL A 88 5.87 -3.16 0.95
C VAL A 88 6.18 -3.30 2.42
N GLU A 89 6.26 -2.28 3.16
CA GLU A 89 6.60 -2.38 4.57
C GLU A 89 5.72 -3.24 5.41
#